data_4829aef06dec30b1c5ec62c9f48a6cfd
#
_entry.id   4829aef06dec30b1c5ec62c9f48a6cfd
#
_cell.length_a   1.000
_cell.length_b   1.000
_cell.length_c   1.000
_cell.angle_alpha   90.00
_cell.angle_beta   90.00
_cell.angle_gamma   90.00
#
_symmetry.space_group_name_H-M   'P 1'
#
loop_
_entity.id
_entity.type
_entity.pdbx_description
1 polymer ?
#
loop_
_entity_poly.entity_id
_entity_poly.type
_entity_poly.pdbx_seq_one_letter_code
_entity_poly.pdbx_strand_id
1 'polypeptide(L)'
;MKVKSLLVLTSLFICLYTNVALTQVIELGSATSYSVFSAAGAFSNDGASHITGDIGTNVGAFAGFPPGTVVGQINVANSASASAATDVANAYAALSGKTCGMVLGTTMGSGQILTPNIYCLGAASTLNGTLTLNGQGNANSVFIFKIDGALATGSAANIVLTNSANLCNVYWQISGAFELGTNSSFQGTVLAGGAITLNVGSSLSGRALTTAGAINLHTTNVSGISPPNASISASGSTMLCEGASVTLTATSANSYSWSNGAITRSITVSTAGSYSVTVSDACGTATSTPTMVTIGSNPTASISTGGPVTFCQGGSVTLTASGGGTYLWSTGATTTSILVNEGGNYTVTATNASGCTGTSAGTAVTVNANPGATISASGSTTVCQGENVVLTASVGSAYLWSTGATSQSITAASSGNYSVTVTNASGCSTASGSTPVTVNPLTLPVIT
;
A
#
# COMPACT_ATOMS: atom_id res chain seq x y z
N MET A 1 -66.10 27.07 -27.96
CA MET A 1 -66.10 25.83 -27.13
C MET A 1 -64.75 25.73 -26.42
N LYS A 2 -64.69 26.09 -25.15
CA LYS A 2 -63.47 26.05 -24.32
C LYS A 2 -63.53 24.76 -23.50
N VAL A 3 -62.62 23.83 -23.74
CA VAL A 3 -62.44 22.64 -22.94
C VAL A 3 -61.49 22.99 -21.78
N LYS A 4 -61.97 22.98 -20.55
CA LYS A 4 -61.17 23.10 -19.33
C LYS A 4 -60.55 21.73 -19.00
N SER A 5 -59.23 21.64 -19.02
CA SER A 5 -58.47 20.49 -18.54
C SER A 5 -58.35 20.59 -17.02
N LEU A 6 -58.87 19.59 -16.30
CA LEU A 6 -58.84 19.45 -14.85
C LEU A 6 -57.56 18.72 -14.49
N LEU A 7 -56.58 19.43 -13.91
CA LEU A 7 -55.37 18.83 -13.36
C LEU A 7 -55.68 18.25 -11.99
N VAL A 8 -55.70 16.93 -11.87
CA VAL A 8 -55.78 16.24 -10.58
C VAL A 8 -54.38 16.18 -10.00
N LEU A 9 -54.12 16.96 -8.95
CA LEU A 9 -52.87 16.92 -8.17
C LEU A 9 -52.97 15.77 -7.17
N THR A 10 -52.40 14.61 -7.45
CA THR A 10 -52.18 13.56 -6.46
C THR A 10 -50.96 13.92 -5.62
N SER A 11 -51.19 14.44 -4.41
CA SER A 11 -50.16 14.65 -3.40
C SER A 11 -49.65 13.30 -2.88
N LEU A 12 -48.48 12.87 -3.39
CA LEU A 12 -47.75 11.73 -2.85
C LEU A 12 -47.11 12.17 -1.52
N PHE A 13 -47.71 11.80 -0.40
CA PHE A 13 -47.14 11.95 0.94
C PHE A 13 -45.98 10.97 1.08
N ILE A 14 -44.74 11.40 0.69
CA ILE A 14 -43.52 10.67 1.03
C ILE A 14 -43.30 10.89 2.52
N CYS A 15 -43.66 9.89 3.33
CA CYS A 15 -43.30 9.82 4.74
C CYS A 15 -41.78 9.62 4.80
N LEU A 16 -41.01 10.71 4.86
CA LEU A 16 -39.59 10.70 5.18
C LEU A 16 -39.44 10.21 6.63
N TYR A 17 -39.26 8.90 6.80
CA TYR A 17 -38.68 8.38 8.03
C TYR A 17 -37.25 8.94 8.09
N THR A 18 -37.05 10.04 8.79
CA THR A 18 -35.74 10.46 9.24
C THR A 18 -35.26 9.39 10.20
N ASN A 19 -34.42 8.46 9.69
CA ASN A 19 -33.58 7.65 10.56
C ASN A 19 -32.67 8.64 11.29
N VAL A 20 -33.03 9.03 12.50
CA VAL A 20 -32.12 9.69 13.43
C VAL A 20 -31.02 8.65 13.67
N ALA A 21 -29.92 8.79 12.98
CA ALA A 21 -28.73 7.99 13.26
C ALA A 21 -28.35 8.27 14.72
N LEU A 22 -28.52 7.27 15.58
CA LEU A 22 -28.04 7.30 16.97
C LEU A 22 -26.50 7.21 16.89
N THR A 23 -25.85 8.32 16.52
CA THR A 23 -24.37 8.40 16.37
C THR A 23 -23.68 8.82 17.66
N GLN A 24 -24.38 8.86 18.79
CA GLN A 24 -23.76 9.31 20.02
C GLN A 24 -23.11 8.15 20.75
N VAL A 25 -21.82 7.96 20.48
CA VAL A 25 -20.93 7.10 21.28
C VAL A 25 -21.01 7.53 22.75
N ILE A 26 -21.17 6.58 23.66
CA ILE A 26 -21.10 6.84 25.10
C ILE A 26 -19.64 6.99 25.49
N GLU A 27 -19.27 8.20 25.92
CA GLU A 27 -17.92 8.49 26.36
C GLU A 27 -17.63 7.82 27.70
N LEU A 28 -16.71 6.87 27.71
CA LEU A 28 -16.25 6.17 28.91
C LEU A 28 -14.96 6.77 29.47
N GLY A 29 -14.33 7.72 28.78
CA GLY A 29 -13.10 8.37 29.21
C GLY A 29 -12.02 7.39 29.66
N SER A 30 -11.45 7.60 30.83
CA SER A 30 -10.44 6.73 31.43
C SER A 30 -10.99 5.35 31.85
N ALA A 31 -12.30 5.17 31.98
CA ALA A 31 -12.91 3.86 32.24
C ALA A 31 -12.89 2.92 31.02
N THR A 32 -12.48 3.39 29.86
CA THR A 32 -12.41 2.59 28.61
C THR A 32 -11.45 1.40 28.74
N SER A 33 -10.36 1.52 29.51
CA SER A 33 -9.40 0.44 29.72
C SER A 33 -9.87 -0.65 30.69
N TYR A 34 -10.86 -0.34 31.53
CA TYR A 34 -11.34 -1.26 32.54
C TYR A 34 -12.33 -2.29 31.97
N SER A 35 -12.08 -3.53 32.33
CA SER A 35 -13.02 -4.65 32.08
C SER A 35 -13.95 -4.86 33.24
N VAL A 36 -13.46 -4.66 34.49
CA VAL A 36 -14.28 -4.78 35.69
C VAL A 36 -13.87 -3.69 36.67
N PHE A 37 -14.84 -2.85 37.09
CA PHE A 37 -14.52 -1.71 37.95
C PHE A 37 -15.70 -1.31 38.86
N SER A 38 -15.38 -1.02 40.12
CA SER A 38 -16.30 -0.38 41.04
C SER A 38 -15.86 1.03 41.40
N ALA A 39 -16.73 2.04 41.21
CA ALA A 39 -16.46 3.39 41.65
C ALA A 39 -16.53 3.51 43.18
N ALA A 40 -17.47 2.78 43.84
CA ALA A 40 -17.60 2.75 45.29
C ALA A 40 -18.13 1.37 45.74
N GLY A 41 -17.25 0.50 46.17
CA GLY A 41 -17.58 -0.83 46.66
C GLY A 41 -16.39 -1.77 46.69
N ALA A 42 -16.48 -2.83 47.49
CA ALA A 42 -15.45 -3.85 47.55
C ALA A 42 -15.35 -4.61 46.22
N PHE A 43 -14.16 -5.11 45.89
CA PHE A 43 -13.89 -5.99 44.77
C PHE A 43 -13.36 -7.30 45.31
N SER A 44 -14.08 -8.39 45.05
CA SER A 44 -13.71 -9.73 45.50
C SER A 44 -13.74 -10.74 44.35
N ASN A 45 -12.83 -11.69 44.41
CA ASN A 45 -12.82 -12.88 43.56
C ASN A 45 -12.48 -14.10 44.42
N ASP A 46 -13.31 -15.13 44.39
CA ASP A 46 -13.13 -16.33 45.16
C ASP A 46 -12.73 -17.58 44.34
N GLY A 47 -12.46 -17.35 43.02
CA GLY A 47 -12.15 -18.43 42.11
C GLY A 47 -11.03 -18.15 41.13
N ALA A 48 -10.74 -19.09 40.26
CA ALA A 48 -9.75 -18.97 39.19
C ALA A 48 -10.30 -18.14 38.01
N SER A 49 -10.77 -16.94 38.28
CA SER A 49 -11.25 -16.03 37.21
C SER A 49 -10.10 -15.57 36.33
N HIS A 50 -10.38 -15.42 35.01
CA HIS A 50 -9.43 -14.90 34.05
C HIS A 50 -9.96 -13.61 33.44
N ILE A 51 -9.23 -12.50 33.58
CA ILE A 51 -9.67 -11.18 33.10
C ILE A 51 -8.62 -10.59 32.18
N THR A 52 -9.07 -10.17 30.98
CA THR A 52 -8.27 -9.36 30.05
C THR A 52 -8.77 -7.92 30.08
N GLY A 53 -7.89 -6.96 30.38
CA GLY A 53 -8.15 -5.54 30.57
C GLY A 53 -7.93 -5.14 32.04
N ASP A 54 -8.01 -3.83 32.33
CA ASP A 54 -7.78 -3.32 33.67
C ASP A 54 -8.92 -3.69 34.63
N ILE A 55 -8.58 -3.84 35.90
CA ILE A 55 -9.57 -4.03 36.97
C ILE A 55 -9.29 -3.10 38.14
N GLY A 56 -10.29 -2.90 39.00
CA GLY A 56 -10.05 -2.13 40.22
C GLY A 56 -11.28 -1.63 40.94
N THR A 57 -11.01 -0.92 42.01
CA THR A 57 -12.00 -0.16 42.77
C THR A 57 -11.41 1.16 43.22
N ASN A 58 -12.21 2.22 43.19
CA ASN A 58 -11.77 3.53 43.71
C ASN A 58 -11.95 3.61 45.23
N VAL A 59 -13.04 3.06 45.77
CA VAL A 59 -13.31 3.03 47.20
C VAL A 59 -13.78 1.62 47.57
N GLY A 60 -13.07 0.94 48.46
CA GLY A 60 -13.42 -0.38 48.98
C GLY A 60 -12.21 -1.32 49.06
N ALA A 61 -12.41 -2.47 49.69
CA ALA A 61 -11.41 -3.52 49.76
C ALA A 61 -11.25 -4.19 48.40
N PHE A 62 -10.03 -4.67 48.11
CA PHE A 62 -9.71 -5.43 46.91
C PHE A 62 -9.06 -6.75 47.30
N ALA A 63 -9.59 -7.87 46.84
CA ALA A 63 -9.09 -9.21 47.13
C ALA A 63 -9.34 -10.22 46.01
N GLY A 64 -8.59 -11.35 46.03
CA GLY A 64 -8.84 -12.51 45.18
C GLY A 64 -7.97 -12.60 43.92
N PHE A 65 -6.88 -11.85 43.87
CA PHE A 65 -5.88 -11.97 42.81
C PHE A 65 -4.47 -12.10 43.45
N PRO A 66 -3.96 -13.33 43.61
CA PRO A 66 -4.51 -14.62 43.21
C PRO A 66 -5.69 -15.11 44.10
N PRO A 67 -6.49 -16.14 43.68
CA PRO A 67 -6.22 -17.09 42.58
C PRO A 67 -6.63 -16.61 41.17
N GLY A 68 -7.35 -15.52 41.04
CA GLY A 68 -7.65 -14.93 39.74
C GLY A 68 -6.40 -14.43 39.00
N THR A 69 -6.48 -14.31 37.70
CA THR A 69 -5.43 -13.78 36.81
C THR A 69 -5.94 -12.57 36.04
N VAL A 70 -5.06 -11.58 35.86
CA VAL A 70 -5.37 -10.34 35.11
C VAL A 70 -4.30 -10.11 34.07
N VAL A 71 -4.74 -9.88 32.82
CA VAL A 71 -3.91 -9.37 31.74
C VAL A 71 -4.26 -7.89 31.57
N GLY A 72 -3.70 -7.05 32.39
CA GLY A 72 -4.00 -5.62 32.51
C GLY A 72 -3.45 -5.04 33.82
N GLN A 73 -3.87 -3.82 34.16
CA GLN A 73 -3.47 -3.17 35.42
C GLN A 73 -4.52 -3.40 36.53
N ILE A 74 -4.04 -3.45 37.77
CA ILE A 74 -4.90 -3.45 38.95
C ILE A 74 -4.80 -2.08 39.61
N ASN A 75 -5.88 -1.31 39.58
CA ASN A 75 -5.94 0.07 40.09
C ASN A 75 -6.87 0.13 41.31
N VAL A 76 -6.28 0.34 42.48
CA VAL A 76 -7.03 0.41 43.76
C VAL A 76 -6.72 1.73 44.46
N ALA A 77 -7.74 2.52 44.73
CA ALA A 77 -7.68 3.79 45.44
C ALA A 77 -6.51 4.70 45.01
N ASN A 78 -6.27 4.77 43.70
CA ASN A 78 -5.23 5.61 43.10
C ASN A 78 -5.83 6.65 42.15
N SER A 79 -4.99 7.50 41.51
CA SER A 79 -5.46 8.54 40.60
C SER A 79 -6.18 7.98 39.36
N ALA A 80 -5.75 6.81 38.85
CA ALA A 80 -6.39 6.17 37.72
C ALA A 80 -7.80 5.68 38.08
N SER A 81 -7.96 5.03 39.24
CA SER A 81 -9.28 4.62 39.74
C SER A 81 -10.20 5.79 40.05
N ALA A 82 -9.66 6.91 40.56
CA ALA A 82 -10.44 8.12 40.82
C ALA A 82 -10.99 8.75 39.53
N SER A 83 -10.16 8.85 38.49
CA SER A 83 -10.59 9.30 37.16
C SER A 83 -11.66 8.38 36.58
N ALA A 84 -11.43 7.05 36.64
CA ALA A 84 -12.37 6.06 36.12
C ALA A 84 -13.72 6.12 36.86
N ALA A 85 -13.73 6.34 38.17
CA ALA A 85 -14.96 6.48 38.94
C ALA A 85 -15.81 7.67 38.48
N THR A 86 -15.17 8.79 38.17
CA THR A 86 -15.84 9.99 37.62
C THR A 86 -16.43 9.70 36.24
N ASP A 87 -15.67 9.04 35.40
CA ASP A 87 -16.08 8.73 34.00
C ASP A 87 -17.19 7.67 33.96
N VAL A 88 -17.17 6.66 34.84
CA VAL A 88 -18.26 5.69 34.99
C VAL A 88 -19.56 6.40 35.42
N ALA A 89 -19.48 7.33 36.38
CA ALA A 89 -20.67 8.09 36.82
C ALA A 89 -21.23 8.95 35.67
N ASN A 90 -20.36 9.62 34.90
CA ASN A 90 -20.76 10.43 33.74
C ASN A 90 -21.42 9.57 32.65
N ALA A 91 -20.82 8.43 32.31
CA ALA A 91 -21.38 7.50 31.31
C ALA A 91 -22.72 6.92 31.76
N TYR A 92 -22.85 6.55 33.03
CA TYR A 92 -24.11 6.09 33.61
C TYR A 92 -25.20 7.16 33.50
N ALA A 93 -24.89 8.41 33.88
CA ALA A 93 -25.84 9.51 33.77
C ALA A 93 -26.24 9.81 32.32
N ALA A 94 -25.27 9.78 31.40
CA ALA A 94 -25.53 9.96 29.97
C ALA A 94 -26.50 8.90 29.40
N LEU A 95 -26.38 7.64 29.81
CA LEU A 95 -27.31 6.58 29.42
C LEU A 95 -28.67 6.76 30.07
N SER A 96 -28.72 7.09 31.38
CA SER A 96 -29.97 7.32 32.11
C SER A 96 -30.79 8.45 31.48
N GLY A 97 -30.13 9.50 30.95
CA GLY A 97 -30.79 10.63 30.30
C GLY A 97 -31.33 10.35 28.89
N LYS A 98 -31.04 9.18 28.29
CA LYS A 98 -31.54 8.85 26.94
C LYS A 98 -33.06 8.61 26.95
N THR A 99 -33.73 9.15 25.93
CA THR A 99 -35.17 8.95 25.74
C THR A 99 -35.45 7.50 25.30
N CYS A 100 -36.46 6.91 25.88
CA CYS A 100 -36.91 5.55 25.54
C CYS A 100 -37.44 5.48 24.13
N GLY A 101 -36.93 4.55 23.31
CA GLY A 101 -37.42 4.27 21.96
C GLY A 101 -38.47 3.18 21.94
N MET A 102 -38.32 2.15 22.80
CA MET A 102 -39.24 1.02 22.89
C MET A 102 -39.30 0.48 24.32
N VAL A 103 -40.46 0.24 24.81
CA VAL A 103 -40.68 -0.41 26.12
C VAL A 103 -40.74 -1.94 25.91
N LEU A 104 -39.95 -2.67 26.67
CA LEU A 104 -39.98 -4.13 26.73
C LEU A 104 -40.60 -4.61 28.03
N GLY A 105 -41.08 -5.87 28.01
CA GLY A 105 -41.41 -6.59 29.24
C GLY A 105 -40.17 -6.91 30.07
N THR A 106 -40.37 -7.24 31.34
CA THR A 106 -39.26 -7.50 32.29
C THR A 106 -38.56 -8.86 32.07
N THR A 107 -39.04 -9.66 31.13
CA THR A 107 -38.40 -10.93 30.74
C THR A 107 -37.87 -10.83 29.30
N MET A 108 -36.58 -11.03 29.12
CA MET A 108 -35.91 -11.02 27.82
C MET A 108 -35.36 -12.42 27.50
N GLY A 109 -34.98 -12.62 26.22
CA GLY A 109 -34.34 -13.85 25.75
C GLY A 109 -35.34 -14.82 25.14
N SER A 110 -35.17 -16.14 25.40
CA SER A 110 -36.03 -17.21 24.87
C SER A 110 -36.20 -17.17 23.33
N GLY A 111 -35.11 -16.84 22.60
CA GLY A 111 -35.10 -16.73 21.15
C GLY A 111 -35.53 -15.36 20.61
N GLN A 112 -35.75 -14.37 21.47
CA GLN A 112 -36.07 -13.00 21.06
C GLN A 112 -34.97 -12.41 20.18
N ILE A 113 -35.36 -11.70 19.10
CA ILE A 113 -34.46 -10.96 18.21
C ILE A 113 -34.81 -9.47 18.32
N LEU A 114 -33.82 -8.66 18.64
CA LEU A 114 -33.94 -7.20 18.75
C LEU A 114 -33.10 -6.49 17.70
N THR A 115 -33.60 -5.36 17.22
CA THR A 115 -32.90 -4.47 16.27
C THR A 115 -32.39 -3.23 16.99
N PRO A 116 -31.51 -2.39 16.37
CA PRO A 116 -30.95 -1.20 17.03
C PRO A 116 -32.03 -0.28 17.60
N ASN A 117 -31.95 0.00 18.90
CA ASN A 117 -32.91 0.86 19.60
C ASN A 117 -32.42 1.18 21.03
N ILE A 118 -33.19 2.09 21.71
CA ILE A 118 -33.13 2.32 23.16
C ILE A 118 -34.31 1.60 23.77
N TYR A 119 -34.05 0.49 24.46
CA TYR A 119 -35.06 -0.35 25.12
C TYR A 119 -35.17 0.02 26.60
N CYS A 120 -36.42 0.17 27.08
CA CYS A 120 -36.69 0.47 28.49
C CYS A 120 -37.48 -0.64 29.14
N LEU A 121 -37.04 -1.05 30.33
CA LEU A 121 -37.69 -2.03 31.18
C LEU A 121 -37.93 -1.37 32.53
N GLY A 122 -39.23 -1.15 32.88
CA GLY A 122 -39.63 -0.32 34.00
C GLY A 122 -39.56 -0.98 35.38
N ALA A 123 -38.90 -2.14 35.50
CA ALA A 123 -38.72 -2.83 36.77
C ALA A 123 -37.54 -3.82 36.71
N ALA A 124 -37.21 -4.49 37.81
CA ALA A 124 -36.26 -5.58 37.86
C ALA A 124 -36.60 -6.65 36.79
N SER A 125 -35.58 -7.06 36.07
CA SER A 125 -35.73 -7.82 34.84
C SER A 125 -34.87 -9.09 34.84
N THR A 126 -35.32 -10.05 34.01
CA THR A 126 -34.57 -11.31 33.80
C THR A 126 -34.25 -11.53 32.33
N LEU A 127 -33.13 -12.19 32.07
CA LEU A 127 -32.76 -12.68 30.75
C LEU A 127 -32.56 -14.20 30.80
N ASN A 128 -33.39 -14.93 30.03
CA ASN A 128 -33.36 -16.39 30.03
C ASN A 128 -33.17 -16.92 28.59
N GLY A 129 -32.33 -17.97 28.46
CA GLY A 129 -32.04 -18.54 27.13
C GLY A 129 -31.31 -17.53 26.23
N THR A 130 -31.59 -17.53 24.94
CA THR A 130 -30.85 -16.71 23.96
C THR A 130 -31.60 -15.42 23.62
N LEU A 131 -30.86 -14.30 23.70
CA LEU A 131 -31.25 -13.00 23.14
C LEU A 131 -30.34 -12.68 21.94
N THR A 132 -30.94 -12.43 20.78
CA THR A 132 -30.19 -12.07 19.56
C THR A 132 -30.30 -10.57 19.29
N LEU A 133 -29.15 -9.90 19.14
CA LEU A 133 -29.08 -8.50 18.71
C LEU A 133 -28.66 -8.47 17.24
N ASN A 134 -29.59 -8.05 16.37
CA ASN A 134 -29.39 -8.00 14.91
C ASN A 134 -29.06 -6.57 14.48
N GLY A 135 -27.82 -6.33 14.04
CA GLY A 135 -27.31 -5.02 13.62
C GLY A 135 -27.81 -4.54 12.26
N GLN A 136 -28.66 -5.31 11.56
CA GLN A 136 -29.24 -4.97 10.26
C GLN A 136 -28.21 -4.59 9.17
N GLY A 137 -27.01 -5.17 9.23
CA GLY A 137 -25.91 -4.90 8.31
C GLY A 137 -25.10 -3.62 8.61
N ASN A 138 -25.43 -2.90 9.68
CA ASN A 138 -24.75 -1.67 10.06
C ASN A 138 -23.89 -1.89 11.30
N ALA A 139 -22.53 -1.84 11.13
CA ALA A 139 -21.58 -2.01 12.23
C ALA A 139 -21.61 -0.88 13.29
N ASN A 140 -22.25 0.25 12.97
CA ASN A 140 -22.47 1.36 13.89
C ASN A 140 -23.84 1.30 14.61
N SER A 141 -24.56 0.20 14.47
CA SER A 141 -25.84 -0.01 15.15
C SER A 141 -25.67 -0.02 16.66
N VAL A 142 -26.47 0.80 17.37
CA VAL A 142 -26.41 0.97 18.82
C VAL A 142 -27.61 0.28 19.47
N PHE A 143 -27.33 -0.48 20.54
CA PHE A 143 -28.31 -1.09 21.41
C PHE A 143 -28.14 -0.57 22.82
N ILE A 144 -29.15 0.07 23.38
CA ILE A 144 -29.15 0.56 24.75
C ILE A 144 -30.30 -0.08 25.51
N PHE A 145 -30.02 -0.72 26.62
CA PHE A 145 -30.99 -1.26 27.53
C PHE A 145 -30.99 -0.44 28.82
N LYS A 146 -32.10 0.19 29.13
CA LYS A 146 -32.33 0.92 30.37
C LYS A 146 -33.26 0.11 31.26
N ILE A 147 -32.75 -0.39 32.37
CA ILE A 147 -33.44 -1.26 33.29
C ILE A 147 -33.66 -0.57 34.62
N ASP A 148 -34.90 -0.29 34.96
CA ASP A 148 -35.27 0.35 36.23
C ASP A 148 -35.41 -0.70 37.33
N GLY A 149 -34.29 -1.15 37.86
CA GLY A 149 -34.19 -2.23 38.82
C GLY A 149 -32.95 -3.08 38.60
N ALA A 150 -32.93 -4.28 39.14
CA ALA A 150 -31.89 -5.26 38.93
C ALA A 150 -32.04 -6.01 37.61
N LEU A 151 -30.94 -6.49 37.04
CA LEU A 151 -30.94 -7.46 35.94
C LEU A 151 -30.25 -8.76 36.44
N ALA A 152 -30.98 -9.88 36.36
CA ALA A 152 -30.43 -11.20 36.57
C ALA A 152 -30.54 -12.05 35.31
N THR A 153 -29.50 -12.79 34.97
CA THR A 153 -29.60 -13.79 33.90
C THR A 153 -29.84 -15.17 34.52
N GLY A 154 -30.64 -15.99 33.87
CA GLY A 154 -30.77 -17.40 34.19
C GLY A 154 -29.45 -18.15 33.89
N SER A 155 -29.34 -19.40 34.32
CA SER A 155 -28.21 -20.24 33.95
C SER A 155 -28.20 -20.50 32.42
N ALA A 156 -26.98 -20.55 31.84
CA ALA A 156 -26.75 -20.74 30.41
C ALA A 156 -27.49 -19.71 29.50
N ALA A 157 -27.80 -18.52 30.02
CA ALA A 157 -28.32 -17.43 29.21
C ALA A 157 -27.26 -16.91 28.26
N ASN A 158 -27.64 -16.55 27.05
CA ASN A 158 -26.70 -16.17 25.99
C ASN A 158 -27.16 -14.95 25.22
N ILE A 159 -26.25 -13.99 25.01
CA ILE A 159 -26.44 -12.88 24.08
C ILE A 159 -25.65 -13.15 22.81
N VAL A 160 -26.31 -13.12 21.66
CA VAL A 160 -25.72 -13.37 20.34
C VAL A 160 -25.81 -12.09 19.51
N LEU A 161 -24.68 -11.66 18.97
CA LEU A 161 -24.60 -10.54 18.02
C LEU A 161 -24.61 -11.07 16.60
N THR A 162 -25.49 -10.55 15.74
CA THR A 162 -25.63 -10.99 14.35
C THR A 162 -25.70 -9.80 13.41
N ASN A 163 -25.48 -10.08 12.13
CA ASN A 163 -25.70 -9.12 11.04
C ASN A 163 -25.05 -7.75 11.33
N SER A 164 -23.74 -7.75 11.61
CA SER A 164 -22.88 -6.58 11.92
C SER A 164 -23.17 -5.89 13.27
N ALA A 165 -23.98 -6.44 14.16
CA ALA A 165 -24.04 -5.92 15.54
C ALA A 165 -22.64 -6.01 16.19
N ASN A 166 -22.23 -4.95 16.87
CA ASN A 166 -20.89 -4.86 17.49
C ASN A 166 -21.04 -4.71 19.01
N LEU A 167 -20.29 -5.51 19.77
CA LEU A 167 -20.35 -5.52 21.23
C LEU A 167 -20.00 -4.16 21.86
N CYS A 168 -19.21 -3.34 21.18
CA CYS A 168 -18.83 -2.01 21.64
C CYS A 168 -19.97 -0.99 21.59
N ASN A 169 -21.04 -1.31 20.85
CA ASN A 169 -22.26 -0.51 20.72
C ASN A 169 -23.42 -1.08 21.52
N VAL A 170 -23.19 -2.04 22.41
CA VAL A 170 -24.20 -2.63 23.28
C VAL A 170 -24.00 -2.12 24.71
N TYR A 171 -24.97 -1.42 25.24
CA TYR A 171 -24.93 -0.80 26.56
C TYR A 171 -26.11 -1.24 27.42
N TRP A 172 -25.82 -1.63 28.66
CA TRP A 172 -26.77 -2.06 29.68
C TRP A 172 -26.71 -1.12 30.87
N GLN A 173 -27.59 -0.12 30.92
CA GLN A 173 -27.75 0.75 32.07
C GLN A 173 -28.77 0.11 33.00
N ILE A 174 -28.32 -0.24 34.22
CA ILE A 174 -29.10 -1.00 35.20
C ILE A 174 -29.13 -0.15 36.47
N SER A 175 -30.31 0.26 36.94
CA SER A 175 -30.38 1.10 38.14
C SER A 175 -30.08 0.32 39.43
N GLY A 176 -30.30 -0.99 39.46
CA GLY A 176 -30.00 -1.90 40.54
C GLY A 176 -28.73 -2.73 40.34
N ALA A 177 -28.73 -3.91 40.90
CA ALA A 177 -27.66 -4.91 40.77
C ALA A 177 -27.69 -5.61 39.41
N PHE A 178 -26.53 -6.10 38.99
CA PHE A 178 -26.38 -7.01 37.86
C PHE A 178 -25.87 -8.37 38.34
N GLU A 179 -26.56 -9.42 37.94
CA GLU A 179 -26.14 -10.80 38.19
C GLU A 179 -26.06 -11.60 36.90
N LEU A 180 -24.88 -12.09 36.56
CA LEU A 180 -24.64 -13.01 35.45
C LEU A 180 -24.69 -14.44 35.98
N GLY A 181 -25.73 -15.19 35.57
CA GLY A 181 -25.96 -16.56 36.01
C GLY A 181 -24.89 -17.55 35.57
N THR A 182 -24.87 -18.70 36.20
CA THR A 182 -23.88 -19.74 35.92
C THR A 182 -23.88 -20.18 34.46
N ASN A 183 -22.66 -20.38 33.88
CA ASN A 183 -22.45 -20.81 32.51
C ASN A 183 -23.10 -19.89 31.45
N SER A 184 -23.41 -18.66 31.80
CA SER A 184 -24.00 -17.67 30.87
C SER A 184 -22.94 -16.93 30.09
N SER A 185 -23.28 -16.48 28.87
CA SER A 185 -22.45 -15.66 28.02
C SER A 185 -23.11 -14.30 27.77
N PHE A 186 -22.46 -13.21 28.17
CA PHE A 186 -22.99 -11.87 28.09
C PHE A 186 -22.11 -10.96 27.23
N GLN A 187 -22.70 -10.01 26.54
CA GLN A 187 -21.96 -9.13 25.62
C GLN A 187 -22.35 -7.65 25.80
N GLY A 188 -21.34 -6.78 25.74
CA GLY A 188 -21.48 -5.33 25.81
C GLY A 188 -21.00 -4.72 27.12
N THR A 189 -21.25 -3.42 27.29
CA THR A 189 -20.85 -2.65 28.48
C THR A 189 -22.01 -2.58 29.46
N VAL A 190 -21.83 -3.17 30.62
CA VAL A 190 -22.75 -3.03 31.77
C VAL A 190 -22.33 -1.84 32.60
N LEU A 191 -23.27 -0.93 32.86
CA LEU A 191 -23.17 0.19 33.80
C LEU A 191 -24.27 0.02 34.84
N ALA A 192 -23.90 -0.49 36.02
CA ALA A 192 -24.83 -0.75 37.11
C ALA A 192 -24.79 0.34 38.18
N GLY A 193 -25.96 0.61 38.78
CA GLY A 193 -26.06 1.45 39.98
C GLY A 193 -25.81 0.67 41.26
N GLY A 194 -25.87 -0.68 41.22
CA GLY A 194 -25.70 -1.57 42.35
C GLY A 194 -24.56 -2.56 42.16
N ALA A 195 -24.54 -3.60 43.00
CA ALA A 195 -23.52 -4.64 42.95
C ALA A 195 -23.55 -5.41 41.63
N ILE A 196 -22.36 -5.92 41.24
CA ILE A 196 -22.18 -6.81 40.08
C ILE A 196 -21.69 -8.15 40.58
N THR A 197 -22.38 -9.23 40.22
CA THR A 197 -21.97 -10.61 40.52
C THR A 197 -21.86 -11.41 39.22
N LEU A 198 -20.67 -12.02 38.97
CA LEU A 198 -20.46 -12.91 37.85
C LEU A 198 -20.24 -14.32 38.38
N ASN A 199 -21.22 -15.21 38.14
CA ASN A 199 -21.25 -16.55 38.71
C ASN A 199 -20.36 -17.55 37.93
N VAL A 200 -20.18 -18.74 38.54
CA VAL A 200 -19.27 -19.80 38.07
C VAL A 200 -19.53 -20.16 36.59
N GLY A 201 -18.47 -20.27 35.83
CA GLY A 201 -18.50 -20.63 34.41
C GLY A 201 -19.08 -19.57 33.50
N SER A 202 -19.48 -18.40 34.04
CA SER A 202 -19.96 -17.30 33.19
C SER A 202 -18.84 -16.65 32.39
N SER A 203 -19.20 -16.03 31.29
CA SER A 203 -18.30 -15.26 30.43
C SER A 203 -18.92 -13.90 30.06
N LEU A 204 -18.12 -12.85 30.18
CA LEU A 204 -18.48 -11.51 29.76
C LEU A 204 -17.50 -11.04 28.68
N SER A 205 -17.99 -10.83 27.46
CA SER A 205 -17.27 -10.08 26.44
C SER A 205 -17.72 -8.62 26.51
N GLY A 206 -16.93 -7.78 27.15
CA GLY A 206 -17.35 -6.41 27.41
C GLY A 206 -16.78 -5.82 28.70
N ARG A 207 -17.61 -5.00 29.35
CA ARG A 207 -17.26 -4.32 30.61
C ARG A 207 -18.33 -4.51 31.66
N ALA A 208 -17.91 -4.66 32.91
CA ALA A 208 -18.75 -4.68 34.10
C ALA A 208 -18.34 -3.51 35.02
N LEU A 209 -19.03 -2.39 34.91
CA LEU A 209 -18.73 -1.16 35.62
C LEU A 209 -19.90 -0.79 36.56
N THR A 210 -19.59 -0.46 37.81
CA THR A 210 -20.65 0.00 38.75
C THR A 210 -20.29 1.35 39.34
N THR A 211 -21.33 2.22 39.52
CA THR A 211 -21.21 3.49 40.19
C THR A 211 -21.18 3.36 41.72
N ALA A 212 -21.88 2.33 42.26
CA ALA A 212 -21.92 2.02 43.69
C ALA A 212 -22.30 0.55 43.88
N GLY A 213 -21.49 -0.17 44.62
CA GLY A 213 -21.74 -1.57 44.95
C GLY A 213 -20.53 -2.46 44.77
N ALA A 214 -20.56 -3.62 45.42
CA ALA A 214 -19.49 -4.59 45.36
C ALA A 214 -19.43 -5.26 44.00
N ILE A 215 -18.23 -5.70 43.62
CA ILE A 215 -17.99 -6.67 42.54
C ILE A 215 -17.62 -8.01 43.15
N ASN A 216 -18.34 -9.04 42.77
CA ASN A 216 -18.10 -10.42 43.21
C ASN A 216 -17.90 -11.32 41.98
N LEU A 217 -16.74 -11.93 41.87
CA LEU A 217 -16.38 -12.84 40.79
C LEU A 217 -16.22 -14.27 41.31
N HIS A 218 -16.86 -15.22 40.64
CA HIS A 218 -16.86 -16.63 41.01
C HIS A 218 -16.42 -17.48 39.81
N THR A 219 -15.12 -17.69 39.64
CA THR A 219 -14.56 -18.49 38.52
C THR A 219 -15.16 -18.12 37.17
N THR A 220 -14.95 -16.88 36.76
CA THR A 220 -15.52 -16.29 35.54
C THR A 220 -14.45 -15.86 34.54
N ASN A 221 -14.83 -15.73 33.28
CA ASN A 221 -13.98 -15.17 32.23
C ASN A 221 -14.50 -13.80 31.80
N VAL A 222 -13.64 -12.78 31.86
CA VAL A 222 -13.98 -11.46 31.31
C VAL A 222 -12.98 -11.07 30.25
N SER A 223 -13.47 -10.92 29.03
CA SER A 223 -12.70 -10.38 27.89
C SER A 223 -13.06 -8.93 27.69
N GLY A 224 -12.19 -8.04 28.11
CA GLY A 224 -12.38 -6.59 27.96
C GLY A 224 -12.43 -6.17 26.49
N ILE A 225 -13.03 -5.03 26.26
CA ILE A 225 -13.09 -4.39 24.94
C ILE A 225 -11.77 -3.62 24.74
N SER A 226 -10.99 -4.03 23.77
CA SER A 226 -9.78 -3.30 23.37
C SER A 226 -10.10 -2.31 22.24
N PRO A 227 -9.48 -1.13 22.22
CA PRO A 227 -9.53 -0.25 21.06
C PRO A 227 -9.00 -0.96 19.81
N PRO A 228 -9.34 -0.49 18.60
CA PRO A 228 -8.84 -1.08 17.38
C PRO A 228 -7.32 -1.06 17.31
N ASN A 229 -6.74 -2.04 16.63
CA ASN A 229 -5.31 -2.00 16.33
C ASN A 229 -5.06 -1.11 15.11
N ALA A 230 -4.20 -0.10 15.25
CA ALA A 230 -3.82 0.78 14.15
C ALA A 230 -2.45 0.36 13.60
N SER A 231 -2.42 -0.06 12.35
CA SER A 231 -1.18 -0.31 11.61
C SER A 231 -1.30 0.14 10.16
N ILE A 232 -0.15 0.40 9.55
CA ILE A 232 -0.04 0.77 8.14
C ILE A 232 0.73 -0.33 7.41
N SER A 233 0.19 -0.78 6.29
CA SER A 233 0.89 -1.63 5.31
C SER A 233 1.15 -0.83 4.04
N ALA A 234 2.35 -0.96 3.47
CA ALA A 234 2.71 -0.35 2.20
C ALA A 234 2.61 -1.38 1.07
N SER A 235 2.14 -0.96 -0.11
CA SER A 235 2.04 -1.83 -1.30
C SER A 235 3.39 -2.18 -1.93
N GLY A 236 4.46 -1.51 -1.50
CA GLY A 236 5.82 -1.70 -1.99
C GLY A 236 6.84 -0.95 -1.14
N SER A 237 8.02 -0.66 -1.71
CA SER A 237 9.06 0.12 -1.04
C SER A 237 8.56 1.50 -0.63
N THR A 238 8.91 1.93 0.57
CA THR A 238 8.69 3.31 1.04
C THR A 238 9.87 4.24 0.70
N MET A 239 10.95 3.71 0.13
CA MET A 239 11.95 4.49 -0.58
C MET A 239 11.54 4.56 -2.05
N LEU A 240 11.08 5.71 -2.49
CA LEU A 240 10.57 5.97 -3.84
C LEU A 240 11.64 6.65 -4.68
N CYS A 241 11.58 6.45 -5.97
CA CYS A 241 12.29 7.29 -6.92
C CYS A 241 11.44 8.50 -7.30
N GLU A 242 12.06 9.55 -7.80
CA GLU A 242 11.38 10.75 -8.27
C GLU A 242 10.30 10.41 -9.31
N GLY A 243 9.06 10.86 -9.07
CA GLY A 243 7.88 10.54 -9.88
C GLY A 243 7.15 9.24 -9.54
N ALA A 244 7.68 8.41 -8.64
CA ALA A 244 7.02 7.19 -8.18
C ALA A 244 6.05 7.47 -7.02
N SER A 245 5.19 6.50 -6.73
CA SER A 245 4.23 6.55 -5.61
C SER A 245 4.09 5.19 -4.94
N VAL A 246 3.64 5.19 -3.69
CA VAL A 246 3.30 3.99 -2.91
C VAL A 246 1.91 4.17 -2.29
N THR A 247 1.15 3.08 -2.23
CA THR A 247 -0.13 3.06 -1.52
C THR A 247 0.09 2.57 -0.09
N LEU A 248 -0.32 3.38 0.87
CA LEU A 248 -0.36 3.05 2.29
C LEU A 248 -1.79 2.68 2.66
N THR A 249 -1.97 1.52 3.31
CA THR A 249 -3.28 0.99 3.69
C THR A 249 -3.33 0.77 5.19
N ALA A 250 -4.35 1.33 5.84
CA ALA A 250 -4.62 1.14 7.25
C ALA A 250 -5.33 -0.20 7.52
N THR A 251 -5.18 -0.73 8.74
CA THR A 251 -6.05 -1.80 9.27
C THR A 251 -7.52 -1.43 9.11
N SER A 252 -8.39 -2.44 9.02
CA SER A 252 -9.83 -2.20 8.87
C SER A 252 -10.43 -1.54 10.12
N ALA A 253 -11.19 -0.47 9.94
CA ALA A 253 -11.90 0.26 10.99
C ALA A 253 -13.11 0.99 10.37
N ASN A 254 -13.93 1.64 11.23
CA ASN A 254 -15.12 2.38 10.76
C ASN A 254 -14.76 3.75 10.17
N SER A 255 -13.71 4.38 10.65
CA SER A 255 -13.24 5.67 10.13
C SER A 255 -11.73 5.82 10.26
N TYR A 256 -11.19 6.74 9.47
CA TYR A 256 -9.76 6.99 9.32
C TYR A 256 -9.46 8.48 9.36
N SER A 257 -8.33 8.84 9.95
CA SER A 257 -7.77 10.19 9.93
C SER A 257 -6.25 10.09 9.78
N TRP A 258 -5.75 10.37 8.58
CA TRP A 258 -4.32 10.35 8.29
C TRP A 258 -3.65 11.68 8.66
N SER A 259 -2.36 11.63 8.94
CA SER A 259 -1.53 12.81 9.24
C SER A 259 -1.51 13.84 8.10
N ASN A 260 -1.84 13.46 6.87
CA ASN A 260 -1.99 14.36 5.71
C ASN A 260 -3.42 14.88 5.50
N GLY A 261 -4.34 14.60 6.43
CA GLY A 261 -5.74 15.03 6.38
C GLY A 261 -6.68 14.10 5.60
N ALA A 262 -6.20 13.02 5.00
CA ALA A 262 -7.06 12.07 4.31
C ALA A 262 -7.91 11.25 5.30
N ILE A 263 -9.11 10.81 4.86
CA ILE A 263 -10.08 10.08 5.68
C ILE A 263 -10.45 8.70 5.08
N THR A 264 -9.71 8.23 4.09
CA THR A 264 -9.94 6.95 3.42
C THR A 264 -9.10 5.85 4.06
N ARG A 265 -9.49 4.58 3.89
CA ARG A 265 -8.72 3.43 4.37
C ARG A 265 -7.30 3.37 3.77
N SER A 266 -7.14 3.80 2.53
CA SER A 266 -5.86 3.80 1.82
C SER A 266 -5.58 5.18 1.25
N ILE A 267 -4.30 5.55 1.22
CA ILE A 267 -3.80 6.77 0.58
C ILE A 267 -2.66 6.41 -0.36
N THR A 268 -2.59 7.13 -1.50
CA THR A 268 -1.43 7.05 -2.40
C THR A 268 -0.55 8.26 -2.16
N VAL A 269 0.71 8.04 -1.85
CA VAL A 269 1.67 9.10 -1.53
C VAL A 269 2.86 9.08 -2.49
N SER A 270 3.27 10.27 -2.95
CA SER A 270 4.40 10.52 -3.84
C SER A 270 5.36 11.59 -3.30
N THR A 271 5.18 11.98 -2.04
CA THR A 271 6.02 12.98 -1.36
C THR A 271 6.71 12.35 -0.16
N ALA A 272 7.94 12.78 0.11
CA ALA A 272 8.66 12.37 1.31
C ALA A 272 7.94 12.91 2.56
N GLY A 273 7.86 12.09 3.58
CA GLY A 273 7.22 12.46 4.84
C GLY A 273 7.00 11.28 5.78
N SER A 274 6.48 11.61 6.94
CA SER A 274 6.08 10.65 7.98
C SER A 274 4.55 10.56 7.99
N TYR A 275 4.02 9.39 7.70
CA TYR A 275 2.58 9.14 7.60
C TYR A 275 2.11 8.26 8.74
N SER A 276 1.15 8.75 9.49
CA SER A 276 0.43 7.98 10.50
C SER A 276 -1.07 8.04 10.24
N VAL A 277 -1.80 7.06 10.76
CA VAL A 277 -3.26 7.01 10.67
C VAL A 277 -3.84 6.78 12.05
N THR A 278 -4.85 7.58 12.41
CA THR A 278 -5.75 7.29 13.52
C THR A 278 -6.96 6.56 12.94
N VAL A 279 -7.19 5.36 13.44
CA VAL A 279 -8.38 4.55 13.12
C VAL A 279 -9.36 4.63 14.27
N SER A 280 -10.65 4.66 13.96
CA SER A 280 -11.72 4.67 14.97
C SER A 280 -12.76 3.62 14.62
N ASP A 281 -13.28 2.96 15.65
CA ASP A 281 -14.46 2.12 15.59
C ASP A 281 -15.33 2.36 16.82
N ALA A 282 -16.35 1.52 17.02
CA ALA A 282 -17.23 1.60 18.18
C ALA A 282 -16.51 1.33 19.52
N CYS A 283 -15.32 0.70 19.47
CA CYS A 283 -14.55 0.34 20.65
C CYS A 283 -13.55 1.43 21.06
N GLY A 284 -13.33 2.45 20.24
CA GLY A 284 -12.43 3.55 20.51
C GLY A 284 -11.58 3.96 19.32
N THR A 285 -10.45 4.58 19.61
CA THR A 285 -9.48 5.08 18.63
C THR A 285 -8.10 4.53 18.90
N ALA A 286 -7.32 4.32 17.86
CA ALA A 286 -5.90 4.03 17.97
C ALA A 286 -5.13 4.73 16.85
N THR A 287 -3.88 5.11 17.13
CA THR A 287 -2.99 5.74 16.16
C THR A 287 -1.81 4.81 15.87
N SER A 288 -1.51 4.63 14.59
CA SER A 288 -0.40 3.80 14.15
C SER A 288 0.95 4.42 14.49
N THR A 289 1.99 3.58 14.57
CA THR A 289 3.37 4.06 14.41
C THR A 289 3.51 4.72 13.04
N PRO A 290 4.30 5.82 12.94
CA PRO A 290 4.51 6.49 11.67
C PRO A 290 5.28 5.63 10.67
N THR A 291 4.87 5.67 9.41
CA THR A 291 5.59 5.08 8.27
C THR A 291 6.34 6.19 7.54
N MET A 292 7.67 6.07 7.47
CA MET A 292 8.51 7.03 6.77
C MET A 292 8.55 6.70 5.28
N VAL A 293 8.24 7.68 4.44
CA VAL A 293 8.41 7.64 2.98
C VAL A 293 9.55 8.59 2.61
N THR A 294 10.50 8.10 1.84
CA THR A 294 11.66 8.87 1.35
C THR A 294 11.69 8.89 -0.17
N ILE A 295 12.28 9.93 -0.77
CA ILE A 295 12.44 10.06 -2.23
C ILE A 295 13.91 10.15 -2.55
N GLY A 296 14.40 9.21 -3.37
CA GLY A 296 15.70 9.23 -3.98
C GLY A 296 15.66 9.93 -5.35
N SER A 297 16.66 10.73 -5.65
CA SER A 297 16.80 11.36 -6.97
C SER A 297 17.12 10.32 -8.04
N ASN A 298 16.57 10.52 -9.24
CA ASN A 298 16.97 9.72 -10.41
C ASN A 298 18.37 10.13 -10.88
N PRO A 299 19.25 9.18 -11.23
CA PRO A 299 20.57 9.49 -11.73
C PRO A 299 20.48 10.12 -13.13
N THR A 300 21.35 11.08 -13.41
CA THR A 300 21.48 11.68 -14.75
C THR A 300 22.46 10.82 -15.56
N ALA A 301 21.94 9.89 -16.35
CA ALA A 301 22.76 9.07 -17.24
C ALA A 301 23.27 9.88 -18.43
N SER A 302 24.53 9.69 -18.81
CA SER A 302 25.10 10.27 -20.01
C SER A 302 26.08 9.32 -20.71
N ILE A 303 26.26 9.55 -22.03
CA ILE A 303 27.21 8.80 -22.87
C ILE A 303 28.29 9.78 -23.34
N SER A 304 29.55 9.42 -23.12
CA SER A 304 30.68 10.05 -23.73
C SER A 304 31.26 9.16 -24.84
N THR A 305 31.81 9.78 -25.91
CA THR A 305 32.35 9.08 -27.05
C THR A 305 33.86 9.14 -27.04
N GLY A 306 34.56 7.99 -27.21
CA GLY A 306 36.00 7.89 -27.27
C GLY A 306 36.63 8.31 -28.62
N GLY A 307 35.78 8.78 -29.55
CA GLY A 307 36.19 9.20 -30.89
C GLY A 307 34.99 9.63 -31.75
N PRO A 308 35.21 9.84 -33.06
CA PRO A 308 34.13 10.19 -33.98
C PRO A 308 33.04 9.11 -34.01
N VAL A 309 31.80 9.51 -33.98
CA VAL A 309 30.61 8.62 -34.08
C VAL A 309 30.21 8.34 -35.54
N THR A 310 30.96 8.92 -36.51
CA THR A 310 30.81 8.61 -37.94
C THR A 310 32.13 8.06 -38.41
N PHE A 311 32.16 6.84 -38.92
CA PHE A 311 33.34 6.15 -39.41
C PHE A 311 33.00 5.19 -40.55
N CYS A 312 34.05 4.66 -41.23
CA CYS A 312 33.88 3.71 -42.30
C CYS A 312 33.70 2.28 -41.78
N GLN A 313 33.08 1.42 -42.59
CA GLN A 313 32.94 -0.01 -42.31
C GLN A 313 34.30 -0.64 -41.96
N GLY A 314 34.29 -1.39 -40.80
CA GLY A 314 35.52 -1.96 -40.21
C GLY A 314 36.15 -1.07 -39.11
N GLY A 315 35.66 0.18 -38.97
CA GLY A 315 36.01 1.05 -37.82
C GLY A 315 35.12 0.77 -36.62
N SER A 316 35.44 1.43 -35.50
CA SER A 316 34.66 1.33 -34.25
C SER A 316 34.83 2.60 -33.39
N VAL A 317 33.88 2.78 -32.46
CA VAL A 317 33.97 3.83 -31.43
C VAL A 317 33.63 3.22 -30.08
N THR A 318 34.34 3.65 -29.03
CA THR A 318 33.98 3.28 -27.65
C THR A 318 33.01 4.31 -27.10
N LEU A 319 31.85 3.82 -26.60
CA LEU A 319 30.89 4.62 -25.87
C LEU A 319 31.04 4.31 -24.39
N THR A 320 31.16 5.34 -23.55
CA THR A 320 31.34 5.21 -22.10
C THR A 320 30.18 5.86 -21.37
N ALA A 321 29.56 5.09 -20.47
CA ALA A 321 28.45 5.52 -19.62
C ALA A 321 28.95 6.24 -18.37
N SER A 322 28.16 7.19 -17.87
CA SER A 322 28.36 7.84 -16.58
C SER A 322 27.03 8.20 -15.93
N GLY A 323 27.06 8.55 -14.63
CA GLY A 323 25.89 9.03 -13.88
C GLY A 323 25.20 7.98 -13.01
N GLY A 324 25.74 6.75 -12.84
CA GLY A 324 25.14 5.73 -11.98
C GLY A 324 26.15 4.74 -11.40
N GLY A 325 25.68 3.80 -10.59
CA GLY A 325 26.47 2.70 -10.04
C GLY A 325 26.51 1.46 -10.94
N THR A 326 25.42 1.20 -11.67
CA THR A 326 25.32 0.11 -12.66
C THR A 326 24.66 0.62 -13.95
N TYR A 327 24.91 -0.08 -15.05
CA TYR A 327 24.48 0.34 -16.37
C TYR A 327 23.79 -0.80 -17.13
N LEU A 328 22.82 -0.41 -17.97
CA LEU A 328 22.18 -1.29 -18.95
C LEU A 328 22.08 -0.53 -20.28
N TRP A 329 22.84 -0.97 -21.28
CA TRP A 329 22.82 -0.39 -22.63
C TRP A 329 21.64 -0.91 -23.45
N SER A 330 21.25 -0.15 -24.46
CA SER A 330 20.24 -0.57 -25.46
C SER A 330 20.63 -1.86 -26.18
N THR A 331 21.91 -2.26 -26.14
CA THR A 331 22.44 -3.54 -26.67
C THR A 331 22.28 -4.71 -25.69
N GLY A 332 21.83 -4.47 -24.47
CA GLY A 332 21.79 -5.44 -23.37
C GLY A 332 23.10 -5.57 -22.58
N ALA A 333 24.17 -4.86 -22.96
CA ALA A 333 25.42 -4.86 -22.21
C ALA A 333 25.27 -4.14 -20.87
N THR A 334 26.01 -4.60 -19.83
CA THR A 334 25.99 -4.04 -18.48
C THR A 334 27.32 -3.43 -18.04
N THR A 335 28.27 -3.33 -18.97
CA THR A 335 29.60 -2.76 -18.74
C THR A 335 29.56 -1.24 -18.73
N THR A 336 30.53 -0.61 -18.07
CA THR A 336 30.69 0.85 -18.09
C THR A 336 30.92 1.39 -19.49
N SER A 337 31.55 0.62 -20.39
CA SER A 337 31.79 1.01 -21.77
C SER A 337 31.47 -0.13 -22.71
N ILE A 338 31.07 0.23 -23.94
CA ILE A 338 30.86 -0.70 -25.07
C ILE A 338 31.64 -0.25 -26.27
N LEU A 339 32.16 -1.21 -27.05
CA LEU A 339 32.76 -0.97 -28.35
C LEU A 339 31.65 -1.16 -29.42
N VAL A 340 31.48 -0.14 -30.24
CA VAL A 340 30.41 -0.12 -31.27
C VAL A 340 31.07 -0.07 -32.65
N ASN A 341 30.68 -0.98 -33.53
CA ASN A 341 31.11 -1.10 -34.91
C ASN A 341 29.94 -1.12 -35.92
N GLU A 342 28.71 -0.97 -35.43
CA GLU A 342 27.50 -0.93 -36.26
C GLU A 342 26.79 0.44 -36.11
N GLY A 343 26.10 0.84 -37.18
CA GLY A 343 25.27 2.04 -37.16
C GLY A 343 24.03 1.84 -36.34
N GLY A 344 23.65 2.84 -35.52
CA GLY A 344 22.49 2.77 -34.67
C GLY A 344 22.38 3.93 -33.69
N ASN A 345 21.30 3.93 -32.92
CA ASN A 345 21.11 4.89 -31.82
C ASN A 345 21.28 4.14 -30.47
N TYR A 346 22.27 4.53 -29.70
CA TYR A 346 22.67 3.88 -28.46
C TYR A 346 22.24 4.70 -27.25
N THR A 347 21.57 4.05 -26.31
CA THR A 347 21.17 4.64 -25.02
C THR A 347 21.71 3.79 -23.88
N VAL A 348 21.86 4.38 -22.71
CA VAL A 348 22.22 3.68 -21.48
C VAL A 348 21.28 4.08 -20.36
N THR A 349 20.78 3.10 -19.62
CA THR A 349 20.07 3.31 -18.35
C THR A 349 21.08 3.11 -17.22
N ALA A 350 21.25 4.14 -16.41
CA ALA A 350 22.05 4.11 -15.20
C ALA A 350 21.15 3.86 -13.99
N THR A 351 21.60 3.05 -13.04
CA THR A 351 20.93 2.79 -11.76
C THR A 351 21.85 3.22 -10.63
N ASN A 352 21.33 4.01 -9.68
CA ASN A 352 22.08 4.43 -8.51
C ASN A 352 21.98 3.44 -7.34
N ALA A 353 22.65 3.71 -6.23
CA ALA A 353 22.62 2.85 -5.03
C ALA A 353 21.23 2.73 -4.37
N SER A 354 20.35 3.68 -4.59
CA SER A 354 18.94 3.65 -4.10
C SER A 354 18.01 2.85 -5.01
N GLY A 355 18.52 2.29 -6.12
CA GLY A 355 17.72 1.56 -7.10
C GLY A 355 16.99 2.45 -8.10
N CYS A 356 17.17 3.77 -8.05
CA CYS A 356 16.56 4.69 -9.00
C CYS A 356 17.29 4.69 -10.33
N THR A 357 16.55 4.80 -11.42
CA THR A 357 17.06 4.71 -12.79
C THR A 357 16.91 6.02 -13.54
N GLY A 358 17.87 6.29 -14.43
CA GLY A 358 17.78 7.37 -15.40
C GLY A 358 18.36 6.92 -16.73
N THR A 359 17.76 7.33 -17.84
CA THR A 359 18.19 6.94 -19.19
C THR A 359 18.79 8.14 -19.91
N SER A 360 19.91 7.91 -20.59
CA SER A 360 20.60 8.94 -21.37
C SER A 360 19.81 9.36 -22.62
N ALA A 361 20.13 10.51 -23.16
CA ALA A 361 19.83 10.81 -24.56
C ALA A 361 20.49 9.76 -25.49
N GLY A 362 19.90 9.56 -26.66
CA GLY A 362 20.44 8.65 -27.66
C GLY A 362 21.69 9.21 -28.34
N THR A 363 22.73 8.38 -28.47
CA THR A 363 23.95 8.70 -29.23
C THR A 363 23.85 7.99 -30.58
N ALA A 364 23.73 8.76 -31.66
CA ALA A 364 23.67 8.22 -33.01
C ALA A 364 25.09 7.89 -33.52
N VAL A 365 25.28 6.65 -33.96
CA VAL A 365 26.52 6.18 -34.62
C VAL A 365 26.19 5.92 -36.08
N THR A 366 27.03 6.43 -36.98
CA THR A 366 26.91 6.27 -38.42
C THR A 366 28.09 5.47 -38.98
N VAL A 367 27.81 4.40 -39.68
CA VAL A 367 28.83 3.59 -40.37
C VAL A 367 28.64 3.75 -41.85
N ASN A 368 29.63 4.38 -42.51
CA ASN A 368 29.65 4.55 -43.94
C ASN A 368 30.15 3.30 -44.63
N ALA A 369 29.49 2.87 -45.68
CA ALA A 369 29.96 1.74 -46.48
C ALA A 369 31.26 2.08 -47.21
N ASN A 370 32.16 1.12 -47.26
CA ASN A 370 33.37 1.24 -48.06
C ASN A 370 33.03 1.14 -49.56
N PRO A 371 33.72 1.87 -50.47
CA PRO A 371 33.52 1.74 -51.90
C PRO A 371 34.02 0.40 -52.38
N GLY A 372 33.39 -0.14 -53.44
CA GLY A 372 33.99 -1.23 -54.19
C GLY A 372 35.20 -0.73 -54.97
N ALA A 373 36.31 -1.44 -54.91
CA ALA A 373 37.52 -1.09 -55.63
C ALA A 373 37.86 -2.23 -56.59
N THR A 374 37.64 -1.98 -57.89
CA THR A 374 37.97 -2.91 -59.01
C THR A 374 38.67 -2.16 -60.12
N ILE A 375 39.46 -2.87 -60.88
CA ILE A 375 40.14 -2.36 -62.06
C ILE A 375 39.62 -3.11 -63.26
N SER A 376 39.16 -2.39 -64.29
CA SER A 376 38.81 -2.91 -65.60
C SER A 376 39.89 -2.48 -66.64
N ALA A 377 40.32 -3.39 -67.50
CA ALA A 377 41.27 -3.11 -68.59
C ALA A 377 40.52 -2.90 -69.88
N SER A 378 40.91 -1.95 -70.74
CA SER A 378 40.33 -1.66 -72.04
C SER A 378 40.57 -2.81 -73.08
N GLY A 379 41.45 -3.76 -72.79
CA GLY A 379 41.82 -4.85 -73.67
C GLY A 379 42.73 -5.86 -72.94
N SER A 380 43.55 -6.59 -73.66
CA SER A 380 44.53 -7.54 -73.12
C SER A 380 45.49 -6.79 -72.19
N THR A 381 45.77 -7.39 -71.04
CA THR A 381 46.81 -6.87 -70.09
C THR A 381 48.21 -7.41 -70.52
N THR A 382 48.30 -8.19 -71.57
CA THR A 382 49.58 -8.56 -72.21
C THR A 382 49.65 -7.89 -73.61
N VAL A 383 50.55 -6.94 -73.77
CA VAL A 383 50.73 -6.07 -74.94
C VAL A 383 52.15 -6.15 -75.46
N CYS A 384 52.37 -5.71 -76.69
CA CYS A 384 53.73 -5.65 -77.25
C CYS A 384 54.40 -4.34 -76.91
N GLN A 385 55.73 -4.26 -76.94
CA GLN A 385 56.51 -3.04 -76.69
C GLN A 385 56.05 -1.93 -77.67
N GLY A 386 55.68 -0.74 -77.09
CA GLY A 386 55.14 0.39 -77.81
C GLY A 386 53.60 0.50 -77.71
N GLU A 387 52.91 -0.59 -77.28
CA GLU A 387 51.50 -0.57 -77.02
C GLU A 387 51.22 -0.25 -75.57
N ASN A 388 49.96 0.01 -75.24
CA ASN A 388 49.52 0.31 -73.87
C ASN A 388 48.10 -0.22 -73.59
N VAL A 389 47.77 -0.36 -72.35
CA VAL A 389 46.38 -0.70 -71.91
C VAL A 389 45.89 0.41 -70.98
N VAL A 390 44.63 0.83 -71.16
CA VAL A 390 43.98 1.74 -70.24
C VAL A 390 43.38 0.91 -69.11
N LEU A 391 43.77 1.22 -67.86
CA LEU A 391 43.19 0.64 -66.67
C LEU A 391 42.25 1.65 -66.05
N THR A 392 40.96 1.27 -65.84
CA THR A 392 39.95 2.15 -65.29
C THR A 392 39.46 1.61 -63.95
N ALA A 393 39.50 2.45 -62.90
CA ALA A 393 38.97 2.14 -61.59
C ALA A 393 37.44 2.21 -61.54
N SER A 394 36.82 1.44 -60.63
CA SER A 394 35.39 1.59 -60.29
C SER A 394 35.08 3.05 -59.86
N VAL A 395 33.79 3.40 -59.87
CA VAL A 395 33.38 4.79 -59.55
C VAL A 395 33.73 5.13 -58.11
N GLY A 396 34.33 6.32 -57.91
CA GLY A 396 34.70 6.92 -56.62
C GLY A 396 34.81 8.43 -56.70
N SER A 397 35.04 9.08 -55.57
CA SER A 397 35.26 10.53 -55.48
C SER A 397 36.76 10.88 -55.58
N ALA A 398 37.63 9.96 -55.26
CA ALA A 398 39.09 10.12 -55.39
C ALA A 398 39.75 8.78 -55.68
N TYR A 399 40.96 8.83 -56.27
CA TYR A 399 41.74 7.67 -56.68
C TYR A 399 43.21 7.86 -56.28
N LEU A 400 43.87 6.77 -55.94
CA LEU A 400 45.30 6.74 -55.72
C LEU A 400 45.84 5.39 -56.28
N TRP A 401 46.46 5.45 -57.44
CA TRP A 401 47.08 4.28 -58.05
C TRP A 401 48.44 3.95 -57.43
N SER A 402 48.87 2.72 -57.55
CA SER A 402 50.20 2.27 -57.19
C SER A 402 51.36 3.06 -57.90
N THR A 403 51.05 3.72 -58.98
CA THR A 403 51.90 4.62 -59.74
C THR A 403 51.94 6.05 -59.19
N GLY A 404 51.09 6.40 -58.19
CA GLY A 404 50.92 7.75 -57.68
C GLY A 404 49.91 8.59 -58.44
N ALA A 405 49.31 8.10 -59.52
CA ALA A 405 48.26 8.80 -60.31
C ALA A 405 46.95 8.88 -59.51
N THR A 406 46.18 9.99 -59.72
CA THR A 406 44.96 10.28 -59.03
C THR A 406 43.72 10.36 -59.91
N SER A 407 43.89 10.02 -61.21
CA SER A 407 42.77 9.97 -62.19
C SER A 407 42.02 8.67 -62.07
N GLN A 408 40.73 8.64 -62.51
CA GLN A 408 39.96 7.42 -62.56
C GLN A 408 40.58 6.34 -63.48
N SER A 409 41.21 6.78 -64.56
CA SER A 409 41.89 5.88 -65.48
C SER A 409 43.35 6.26 -65.64
N ILE A 410 44.21 5.26 -65.84
CA ILE A 410 45.63 5.40 -66.15
C ILE A 410 45.97 4.59 -67.39
N THR A 411 47.00 5.01 -68.12
CA THR A 411 47.59 4.24 -69.21
C THR A 411 48.80 3.47 -68.72
N ALA A 412 48.76 2.19 -68.79
CA ALA A 412 49.86 1.29 -68.39
C ALA A 412 50.63 0.90 -69.67
N ALA A 413 51.87 1.41 -69.80
CA ALA A 413 52.81 1.18 -70.90
C ALA A 413 54.04 0.38 -70.46
N SER A 414 54.12 -0.05 -69.21
CA SER A 414 55.23 -0.82 -68.63
C SER A 414 54.72 -2.08 -67.92
N SER A 415 55.50 -3.13 -67.94
CA SER A 415 55.20 -4.34 -67.16
C SER A 415 55.18 -3.98 -65.65
N GLY A 416 54.18 -4.45 -64.92
CA GLY A 416 54.05 -4.19 -63.48
C GLY A 416 52.69 -4.66 -62.94
N ASN A 417 52.58 -4.59 -61.61
CA ASN A 417 51.32 -4.84 -60.88
C ASN A 417 50.70 -3.48 -60.51
N TYR A 418 49.49 -3.27 -61.04
CA TYR A 418 48.74 -2.00 -60.82
C TYR A 418 47.59 -2.26 -59.83
N SER A 419 47.53 -1.43 -58.81
CA SER A 419 46.42 -1.37 -57.87
C SER A 419 45.93 0.04 -57.69
N VAL A 420 44.71 0.24 -57.26
CA VAL A 420 44.11 1.54 -57.02
C VAL A 420 43.38 1.55 -55.66
N THR A 421 43.60 2.56 -54.87
CA THR A 421 42.73 2.88 -53.74
C THR A 421 41.63 3.84 -54.21
N VAL A 422 40.37 3.38 -54.10
CA VAL A 422 39.21 4.15 -54.45
C VAL A 422 38.59 4.75 -53.14
N THR A 423 38.31 6.03 -53.13
CA THR A 423 37.70 6.73 -52.01
C THR A 423 36.33 7.24 -52.42
N ASN A 424 35.28 7.04 -51.59
CA ASN A 424 33.96 7.53 -51.85
C ASN A 424 33.70 8.95 -51.28
N ALA A 425 32.52 9.51 -51.48
CA ALA A 425 32.14 10.85 -51.01
C ALA A 425 32.13 10.96 -49.47
N SER A 426 32.01 9.87 -48.72
CA SER A 426 32.08 9.84 -47.25
C SER A 426 33.52 9.73 -46.71
N GLY A 427 34.52 9.73 -47.60
CA GLY A 427 35.93 9.62 -47.22
C GLY A 427 36.38 8.19 -46.95
N CYS A 428 35.56 7.17 -47.20
CA CYS A 428 35.94 5.78 -47.01
C CYS A 428 36.70 5.25 -48.23
N SER A 429 37.77 4.50 -47.96
CA SER A 429 38.69 4.02 -49.00
C SER A 429 38.80 2.50 -49.01
N THR A 430 38.93 1.93 -50.17
CA THR A 430 39.23 0.52 -50.40
C THR A 430 40.32 0.37 -51.47
N ALA A 431 41.25 -0.53 -51.26
CA ALA A 431 42.28 -0.88 -52.23
C ALA A 431 41.74 -2.06 -53.13
N SER A 432 41.98 -1.97 -54.41
CA SER A 432 41.68 -3.05 -55.35
C SER A 432 42.68 -4.22 -55.20
N GLY A 433 42.28 -5.36 -55.71
CA GLY A 433 43.28 -6.39 -56.05
C GLY A 433 44.28 -5.87 -57.08
N SER A 434 45.43 -6.51 -57.18
CA SER A 434 46.48 -6.20 -58.14
C SER A 434 46.13 -6.73 -59.51
N THR A 435 46.28 -5.89 -60.55
CA THR A 435 46.09 -6.24 -61.97
C THR A 435 47.46 -6.29 -62.65
N PRO A 436 47.95 -7.44 -63.04
CA PRO A 436 49.26 -7.57 -63.74
C PRO A 436 49.13 -7.05 -65.17
N VAL A 437 50.11 -6.24 -65.61
CA VAL A 437 50.30 -5.87 -67.02
C VAL A 437 51.63 -6.39 -67.47
N THR A 438 51.70 -7.06 -68.64
CA THR A 438 52.94 -7.58 -69.24
C THR A 438 53.14 -6.91 -70.56
N VAL A 439 54.30 -6.29 -70.77
CA VAL A 439 54.74 -5.71 -72.01
C VAL A 439 55.86 -6.61 -72.58
N ASN A 440 55.57 -7.30 -73.65
CA ASN A 440 56.53 -8.19 -74.32
C ASN A 440 57.48 -7.36 -75.16
N PRO A 441 58.80 -7.61 -75.10
CA PRO A 441 59.75 -6.91 -75.93
C PRO A 441 59.56 -7.28 -77.38
N LEU A 442 59.81 -6.38 -78.33
CA LEU A 442 59.88 -6.66 -79.74
C LEU A 442 61.05 -7.62 -80.04
N THR A 443 60.76 -8.81 -80.43
CA THR A 443 61.78 -9.69 -80.95
C THR A 443 62.11 -9.28 -82.38
N LEU A 444 63.28 -8.70 -82.63
CA LEU A 444 63.69 -8.49 -83.99
C LEU A 444 64.03 -9.89 -84.64
N PRO A 445 63.50 -10.11 -85.85
CA PRO A 445 63.87 -11.31 -86.57
C PRO A 445 65.39 -11.37 -86.79
N VAL A 446 66.03 -12.43 -86.36
CA VAL A 446 67.46 -12.70 -86.75
C VAL A 446 67.45 -13.02 -88.21
N ILE A 447 67.96 -12.13 -89.06
CA ILE A 447 68.19 -12.39 -90.47
C ILE A 447 69.47 -13.21 -90.56
N THR A 448 69.30 -14.52 -90.86
CA THR A 448 70.39 -15.41 -91.12
C THR A 448 70.70 -15.37 -92.61
#